data_7d5c7b686c885ab2cf281cf5ca327c9b
#
_entry.id   7d5c7b686c885ab2cf281cf5ca327c9b
#
_cell.length_a   1.000
_cell.length_b   1.000
_cell.length_c   1.000
_cell.angle_alpha   90.00
_cell.angle_beta   90.00
_cell.angle_gamma   90.00
#
_symmetry.space_group_name_H-M   'P 1'
#
loop_
_entity.id
_entity.type
_entity.pdbx_description
1 polymer ?
#
loop_
_entity_poly.entity_id
_entity_poly.type
_entity_poly.pdbx_seq_one_letter_code
_entity_poly.pdbx_strand_id
1 'polypeptide(L)'
;MKKAVLTLALMLCLAVTSSWSQSRTKLNVIYPAISGINAPLWYATEQKIFPKYGLDVELIYIPTALQVTRVVLTGDSQIAFSGGAPVVSAVLSGADLIFIGGVANVPAFYMMALPEIKSVGDLKGKTVGVTRFGSSTDFALRYLVQKNGFNPDKDLNILQLGGMPELAAALSKRLIVAAPLSAPTHIRARAAGALPLLDMAKAGVYFPHTAVITRRAYLKTNRDTALNFFRGYAEGLQRFVQDRNTAKKVIQKYTRDTAEDIIEATYQYAVDYVVRPPYPNREGIVETLKLSPNPEAKKANPDQFLDSSIVKTLEDEGFLRQIGMQK
;
A
#
# COMPACT_ATOMS: atom_id res chain seq x y z
N MET A 1 18.91 -47.45 -51.53
CA MET A 1 19.65 -46.58 -50.61
C MET A 1 19.11 -45.13 -50.50
N LYS A 2 18.51 -44.53 -51.53
CA LYS A 2 17.98 -43.14 -51.46
C LYS A 2 16.69 -42.98 -50.68
N LYS A 3 15.87 -44.01 -50.45
CA LYS A 3 14.62 -43.94 -49.67
C LYS A 3 14.85 -44.04 -48.17
N ALA A 4 15.92 -44.67 -47.69
CA ALA A 4 16.24 -44.82 -46.27
C ALA A 4 16.82 -43.50 -45.64
N VAL A 5 17.50 -42.68 -46.44
CA VAL A 5 18.08 -41.40 -45.99
C VAL A 5 17.01 -40.34 -45.81
N LEU A 6 15.93 -40.39 -46.61
CA LEU A 6 14.81 -39.40 -46.49
C LEU A 6 13.97 -39.63 -45.26
N THR A 7 13.81 -40.87 -44.81
CA THR A 7 13.01 -41.21 -43.60
C THR A 7 13.74 -40.83 -42.29
N LEU A 8 15.10 -40.90 -42.30
CA LEU A 8 15.90 -40.50 -41.13
C LEU A 8 15.95 -38.97 -40.92
N ALA A 9 15.94 -38.20 -42.04
CA ALA A 9 15.90 -36.74 -41.96
C ALA A 9 14.53 -36.19 -41.45
N LEU A 10 13.42 -36.89 -41.72
CA LEU A 10 12.09 -36.49 -41.26
C LEU A 10 11.87 -36.82 -39.78
N MET A 11 12.55 -37.83 -39.22
CA MET A 11 12.48 -38.13 -37.76
C MET A 11 13.32 -37.19 -36.89
N LEU A 12 14.33 -36.50 -37.46
CA LEU A 12 15.19 -35.57 -36.71
C LEU A 12 14.56 -34.16 -36.54
N CYS A 13 13.53 -33.83 -37.34
CA CYS A 13 12.83 -32.55 -37.23
C CYS A 13 11.66 -32.54 -36.23
N LEU A 14 11.31 -33.67 -35.61
CA LEU A 14 10.28 -33.80 -34.60
C LEU A 14 10.84 -33.72 -33.15
N ALA A 15 12.14 -33.51 -33.02
CA ALA A 15 12.76 -33.35 -31.71
C ALA A 15 12.70 -31.88 -31.28
N VAL A 16 11.88 -31.63 -30.26
CA VAL A 16 12.04 -30.57 -29.25
C VAL A 16 11.54 -29.19 -29.63
N THR A 17 10.24 -29.02 -29.57
CA THR A 17 9.69 -27.84 -28.92
C THR A 17 9.01 -28.26 -27.61
N SER A 18 9.77 -28.85 -26.69
CA SER A 18 9.39 -28.80 -25.29
C SER A 18 9.54 -27.36 -24.86
N SER A 19 8.53 -26.53 -25.13
CA SER A 19 8.34 -25.27 -24.40
C SER A 19 8.19 -25.68 -22.94
N TRP A 20 9.29 -25.63 -22.21
CA TRP A 20 9.24 -25.68 -20.78
C TRP A 20 8.39 -24.45 -20.38
N SER A 21 7.10 -24.65 -20.23
CA SER A 21 6.25 -23.72 -19.51
C SER A 21 6.79 -23.70 -18.09
N GLN A 22 7.73 -22.80 -17.83
CA GLN A 22 8.26 -22.60 -16.48
C GLN A 22 7.04 -22.30 -15.59
N SER A 23 6.71 -23.24 -14.71
CA SER A 23 5.55 -23.09 -13.81
C SER A 23 5.76 -21.83 -12.99
N ARG A 24 4.86 -20.87 -13.17
CA ARG A 24 4.91 -19.61 -12.41
C ARG A 24 4.58 -19.88 -10.95
N THR A 25 5.30 -19.20 -10.05
CA THR A 25 4.99 -19.24 -8.64
C THR A 25 3.70 -18.46 -8.38
N LYS A 26 2.67 -19.14 -7.86
CA LYS A 26 1.44 -18.47 -7.44
C LYS A 26 1.69 -17.67 -6.18
N LEU A 27 1.24 -16.42 -6.16
CA LEU A 27 1.43 -15.50 -5.06
C LEU A 27 0.16 -14.68 -4.80
N ASN A 28 -0.45 -14.89 -3.63
CA ASN A 28 -1.55 -14.07 -3.17
C ASN A 28 -0.99 -12.80 -2.54
N VAL A 29 -1.35 -11.64 -3.09
CA VAL A 29 -0.94 -10.34 -2.59
C VAL A 29 -2.15 -9.58 -2.08
N ILE A 30 -2.14 -9.25 -0.79
CA ILE A 30 -3.25 -8.59 -0.11
C ILE A 30 -3.00 -7.09 -0.03
N TYR A 31 -4.06 -6.28 -0.18
CA TYR A 31 -4.00 -4.83 -0.04
C TYR A 31 -5.18 -4.27 0.77
N PRO A 32 -4.99 -3.17 1.54
CA PRO A 32 -5.91 -2.77 2.62
C PRO A 32 -7.03 -1.82 2.21
N ALA A 33 -6.96 -1.22 1.02
CA ALA A 33 -7.90 -0.15 0.64
C ALA A 33 -8.09 -0.04 -0.87
N ILE A 34 -9.28 0.30 -1.31
CA ILE A 34 -9.55 0.80 -2.66
C ILE A 34 -9.12 2.28 -2.68
N SER A 35 -7.81 2.48 -2.85
CA SER A 35 -7.15 3.80 -2.79
C SER A 35 -6.15 3.93 -3.93
N GLY A 36 -5.98 5.14 -4.46
CA GLY A 36 -5.00 5.47 -5.50
C GLY A 36 -3.57 5.05 -5.14
N ILE A 37 -3.22 4.98 -3.85
CA ILE A 37 -1.91 4.50 -3.39
C ILE A 37 -1.64 3.05 -3.84
N ASN A 38 -2.67 2.22 -3.99
CA ASN A 38 -2.53 0.84 -4.45
C ASN A 38 -2.63 0.70 -5.98
N ALA A 39 -2.90 1.78 -6.71
CA ALA A 39 -3.10 1.73 -8.15
C ALA A 39 -1.88 1.22 -8.95
N PRO A 40 -0.62 1.48 -8.58
CA PRO A 40 0.52 0.88 -9.25
C PRO A 40 0.57 -0.65 -9.14
N LEU A 41 0.13 -1.23 -8.00
CA LEU A 41 0.01 -2.67 -7.82
C LEU A 41 -1.07 -3.24 -8.75
N TRP A 42 -2.25 -2.59 -8.82
CA TRP A 42 -3.32 -2.98 -9.75
C TRP A 42 -2.82 -2.91 -11.20
N TYR A 43 -2.11 -1.84 -11.56
CA TYR A 43 -1.54 -1.66 -12.88
C TYR A 43 -0.56 -2.79 -13.25
N ALA A 44 0.36 -3.13 -12.33
CA ALA A 44 1.33 -4.21 -12.55
C ALA A 44 0.63 -5.55 -12.83
N THR A 45 -0.48 -5.83 -12.14
CA THR A 45 -1.27 -7.04 -12.31
C THR A 45 -2.07 -7.02 -13.60
N GLU A 46 -2.81 -5.95 -13.90
CA GLU A 46 -3.63 -5.83 -15.11
C GLU A 46 -2.80 -5.84 -16.39
N GLN A 47 -1.62 -5.23 -16.36
CA GLN A 47 -0.70 -5.22 -17.49
C GLN A 47 0.17 -6.50 -17.58
N LYS A 48 -0.14 -7.51 -16.75
CA LYS A 48 0.55 -8.81 -16.74
C LYS A 48 2.07 -8.68 -16.67
N ILE A 49 2.55 -7.77 -15.80
CA ILE A 49 3.98 -7.52 -15.63
C ILE A 49 4.61 -8.63 -14.78
N PHE A 50 3.95 -9.09 -13.73
CA PHE A 50 4.46 -10.16 -12.86
C PHE A 50 4.82 -11.47 -13.58
N PRO A 51 4.06 -11.93 -14.59
CA PRO A 51 4.42 -13.09 -15.38
C PRO A 51 5.80 -13.05 -16.05
N LYS A 52 6.34 -11.86 -16.36
CA LYS A 52 7.71 -11.70 -16.90
C LYS A 52 8.78 -12.14 -15.89
N TYR A 53 8.44 -12.09 -14.61
CA TYR A 53 9.31 -12.41 -13.48
C TYR A 53 8.95 -13.77 -12.85
N GLY A 54 8.25 -14.65 -13.59
CA GLY A 54 7.91 -15.98 -13.15
C GLY A 54 6.83 -16.05 -12.06
N LEU A 55 6.04 -15.00 -11.89
CA LEU A 55 5.00 -14.93 -10.87
C LEU A 55 3.59 -14.91 -11.49
N ASP A 56 2.67 -15.62 -10.83
CA ASP A 56 1.23 -15.53 -11.05
C ASP A 56 0.60 -14.88 -9.82
N VAL A 57 0.38 -13.56 -9.90
CA VAL A 57 -0.06 -12.75 -8.77
C VAL A 57 -1.58 -12.61 -8.79
N GLU A 58 -2.23 -13.03 -7.71
CA GLU A 58 -3.63 -12.78 -7.42
C GLU A 58 -3.76 -11.69 -6.36
N LEU A 59 -4.58 -10.65 -6.64
CA LEU A 59 -4.83 -9.56 -5.71
C LEU A 59 -6.06 -9.81 -4.87
N ILE A 60 -5.91 -9.72 -3.56
CA ILE A 60 -7.00 -9.90 -2.60
C ILE A 60 -7.19 -8.60 -1.80
N TYR A 61 -8.37 -8.02 -1.91
CA TYR A 61 -8.76 -6.88 -1.09
C TYR A 61 -9.27 -7.32 0.28
N ILE A 62 -8.63 -6.86 1.34
CA ILE A 62 -9.09 -7.05 2.72
C ILE A 62 -9.14 -5.68 3.40
N PRO A 63 -10.33 -5.20 3.83
CA PRO A 63 -10.45 -3.88 4.43
C PRO A 63 -9.54 -3.74 5.67
N THR A 64 -8.86 -2.62 5.78
CA THR A 64 -7.98 -2.18 6.86
C THR A 64 -6.62 -2.89 6.96
N ALA A 65 -5.59 -2.08 7.18
CA ALA A 65 -4.22 -2.57 7.38
C ALA A 65 -4.09 -3.54 8.57
N LEU A 66 -4.91 -3.37 9.61
CA LEU A 66 -4.91 -4.27 10.77
C LEU A 66 -5.33 -5.69 10.40
N GLN A 67 -6.38 -5.85 9.57
CA GLN A 67 -6.82 -7.18 9.11
C GLN A 67 -5.79 -7.80 8.17
N VAL A 68 -5.22 -7.02 7.23
CA VAL A 68 -4.14 -7.48 6.35
C VAL A 68 -2.96 -8.01 7.17
N THR A 69 -2.52 -7.26 8.18
CA THR A 69 -1.41 -7.66 9.07
C THR A 69 -1.68 -9.02 9.72
N ARG A 70 -2.90 -9.27 10.18
CA ARG A 70 -3.30 -10.57 10.78
C ARG A 70 -3.22 -11.72 9.78
N VAL A 71 -3.68 -11.52 8.55
CA VAL A 71 -3.66 -12.57 7.50
C VAL A 71 -2.22 -12.92 7.08
N VAL A 72 -1.30 -11.96 7.06
CA VAL A 72 0.12 -12.25 6.80
C VAL A 72 0.71 -13.08 7.94
N LEU A 73 0.34 -12.82 9.19
CA LEU A 73 0.81 -13.59 10.36
C LEU A 73 0.37 -15.05 10.32
N THR A 74 -0.86 -15.34 9.88
CA THR A 74 -1.35 -16.74 9.72
C THR A 74 -0.67 -17.49 8.59
N GLY A 75 -0.06 -16.75 7.63
CA GLY A 75 0.62 -17.34 6.47
C GLY A 75 -0.28 -17.55 5.25
N ASP A 76 -1.54 -17.11 5.31
CA ASP A 76 -2.49 -17.21 4.19
C ASP A 76 -2.10 -16.26 3.03
N SER A 77 -1.28 -15.27 3.30
CA SER A 77 -0.61 -14.45 2.29
C SER A 77 0.87 -14.29 2.64
N GLN A 78 1.71 -14.34 1.61
CA GLN A 78 3.16 -14.26 1.76
C GLN A 78 3.68 -12.82 1.67
N ILE A 79 3.09 -12.01 0.79
CA ILE A 79 3.42 -10.60 0.58
C ILE A 79 2.13 -9.79 0.67
N ALA A 80 2.18 -8.67 1.37
CA ALA A 80 1.03 -7.79 1.47
C ALA A 80 1.42 -6.33 1.52
N PHE A 81 0.47 -5.47 1.12
CA PHE A 81 0.50 -4.03 1.36
C PHE A 81 -0.22 -3.76 2.68
N SER A 82 0.42 -3.09 3.61
CA SER A 82 -0.17 -2.76 4.91
C SER A 82 0.30 -1.41 5.43
N GLY A 83 -0.43 -0.85 6.36
CA GLY A 83 -0.02 0.37 7.07
C GLY A 83 1.01 0.09 8.14
N GLY A 84 1.87 1.09 8.43
CA GLY A 84 2.96 0.94 9.38
C GLY A 84 2.53 0.70 10.82
N ALA A 85 1.55 1.45 11.32
CA ALA A 85 1.16 1.38 12.72
C ALA A 85 0.76 -0.04 13.20
N PRO A 86 -0.13 -0.79 12.51
CA PRO A 86 -0.48 -2.14 12.95
C PRO A 86 0.68 -3.13 12.83
N VAL A 87 1.57 -2.96 11.85
CA VAL A 87 2.76 -3.82 11.68
C VAL A 87 3.77 -3.57 12.80
N VAL A 88 4.08 -2.30 13.10
CA VAL A 88 4.97 -1.94 14.21
C VAL A 88 4.41 -2.47 15.54
N SER A 89 3.12 -2.28 15.80
CA SER A 89 2.47 -2.81 17.01
C SER A 89 2.57 -4.33 17.10
N ALA A 90 2.36 -5.05 16.01
CA ALA A 90 2.47 -6.51 15.97
C ALA A 90 3.91 -6.97 16.25
N VAL A 91 4.92 -6.34 15.62
CA VAL A 91 6.35 -6.68 15.84
C VAL A 91 6.78 -6.38 17.27
N LEU A 92 6.34 -5.27 17.88
CA LEU A 92 6.56 -4.98 19.29
C LEU A 92 5.95 -6.04 20.23
N SER A 93 4.90 -6.73 19.77
CA SER A 93 4.27 -7.84 20.47
C SER A 93 4.87 -9.21 20.11
N GLY A 94 6.03 -9.25 19.43
CA GLY A 94 6.77 -10.48 19.08
C GLY A 94 6.37 -11.12 17.75
N ALA A 95 5.59 -10.43 16.89
CA ALA A 95 5.19 -10.98 15.60
C ALA A 95 6.38 -11.07 14.62
N ASP A 96 6.42 -12.16 13.84
CA ASP A 96 7.43 -12.39 12.78
C ASP A 96 7.08 -11.63 11.49
N LEU A 97 7.12 -10.28 11.54
CA LEU A 97 6.87 -9.42 10.38
C LEU A 97 8.05 -8.49 10.11
N ILE A 98 8.18 -8.09 8.84
CA ILE A 98 9.20 -7.14 8.40
C ILE A 98 8.70 -6.32 7.21
N PHE A 99 9.04 -5.03 7.18
CA PHE A 99 8.86 -4.19 6.02
C PHE A 99 9.98 -4.45 5.01
N ILE A 100 9.63 -4.77 3.78
CA ILE A 100 10.58 -5.04 2.68
C ILE A 100 10.49 -4.02 1.55
N GLY A 101 9.55 -3.07 1.63
CA GLY A 101 9.42 -1.97 0.68
C GLY A 101 8.48 -0.88 1.16
N GLY A 102 8.61 0.31 0.57
CA GLY A 102 7.74 1.44 0.76
C GLY A 102 6.77 1.63 -0.40
N VAL A 103 5.58 2.12 -0.11
CA VAL A 103 4.57 2.49 -1.11
C VAL A 103 4.21 3.96 -0.97
N ALA A 104 3.90 4.43 0.24
CA ALA A 104 3.71 5.84 0.57
C ALA A 104 4.26 6.11 1.96
N ASN A 105 5.12 7.11 2.08
CA ASN A 105 5.93 7.37 3.28
C ASN A 105 5.46 8.60 4.08
N VAL A 106 4.29 9.14 3.74
CA VAL A 106 3.63 10.24 4.45
C VAL A 106 2.17 9.84 4.72
N PRO A 107 1.49 10.40 5.73
CA PRO A 107 0.07 10.10 5.95
C PRO A 107 -0.78 10.69 4.81
N ALA A 108 -0.85 9.94 3.70
CA ALA A 108 -1.54 10.34 2.47
C ALA A 108 -3.07 10.35 2.66
N PHE A 109 -3.54 11.11 3.65
CA PHE A 109 -4.94 11.36 3.94
C PHE A 109 -5.25 12.86 3.88
N TYR A 110 -6.47 13.17 3.49
CA TYR A 110 -7.09 14.44 3.79
C TYR A 110 -7.97 14.28 5.04
N MET A 111 -7.78 15.13 6.05
CA MET A 111 -8.77 15.25 7.11
C MET A 111 -9.98 15.95 6.50
N MET A 112 -10.99 15.16 6.14
CA MET A 112 -12.26 15.69 5.62
C MET A 112 -13.19 15.98 6.78
N ALA A 113 -13.87 17.13 6.73
CA ALA A 113 -14.75 17.59 7.81
C ALA A 113 -16.05 18.18 7.28
N LEU A 114 -17.06 18.25 8.13
CA LEU A 114 -18.28 19.00 7.87
C LEU A 114 -17.99 20.51 7.77
N PRO A 115 -18.77 21.28 6.99
CA PRO A 115 -18.47 22.69 6.70
C PRO A 115 -18.36 23.60 7.93
N GLU A 116 -18.97 23.26 9.05
CA GLU A 116 -18.89 23.99 10.32
C GLU A 116 -17.56 23.80 11.06
N ILE A 117 -16.77 22.77 10.73
CA ILE A 117 -15.46 22.52 11.32
C ILE A 117 -14.40 23.27 10.49
N LYS A 118 -13.77 24.28 11.07
CA LYS A 118 -12.81 25.16 10.37
C LYS A 118 -11.37 24.96 10.81
N SER A 119 -11.16 24.34 11.98
CA SER A 119 -9.84 24.09 12.56
C SER A 119 -9.79 22.74 13.28
N VAL A 120 -8.58 22.27 13.58
CA VAL A 120 -8.40 21.06 14.42
C VAL A 120 -8.97 21.29 15.82
N GLY A 121 -8.94 22.55 16.30
CA GLY A 121 -9.54 22.94 17.59
C GLY A 121 -11.04 22.69 17.69
N ASP A 122 -11.76 22.83 16.57
CA ASP A 122 -13.22 22.62 16.53
C ASP A 122 -13.62 21.15 16.68
N LEU A 123 -12.65 20.23 16.58
CA LEU A 123 -12.89 18.80 16.82
C LEU A 123 -13.06 18.47 18.30
N LYS A 124 -12.68 19.37 19.22
CA LYS A 124 -12.77 19.12 20.67
C LYS A 124 -14.21 18.83 21.09
N GLY A 125 -14.40 17.72 21.81
CA GLY A 125 -15.71 17.23 22.23
C GLY A 125 -16.58 16.65 21.11
N LYS A 126 -16.07 16.58 19.88
CA LYS A 126 -16.84 16.07 18.74
C LYS A 126 -16.59 14.60 18.48
N THR A 127 -17.49 14.00 17.70
CA THR A 127 -17.39 12.62 17.24
C THR A 127 -16.67 12.60 15.90
N VAL A 128 -15.54 11.88 15.84
CA VAL A 128 -14.69 11.71 14.64
C VAL A 128 -14.58 10.24 14.28
N GLY A 129 -14.33 9.95 13.01
CA GLY A 129 -14.30 8.58 12.51
C GLY A 129 -12.89 8.08 12.19
N VAL A 130 -12.64 6.80 12.49
CA VAL A 130 -11.47 6.05 12.01
C VAL A 130 -11.92 4.69 11.46
N THR A 131 -11.11 4.05 10.63
CA THR A 131 -11.46 2.72 10.14
C THR A 131 -11.50 1.70 11.27
N ARG A 132 -10.40 1.59 12.03
CA ARG A 132 -10.29 0.77 13.25
C ARG A 132 -9.24 1.38 14.17
N PHE A 133 -9.35 1.14 15.48
CA PHE A 133 -8.29 1.49 16.41
C PHE A 133 -7.01 0.73 16.07
N GLY A 134 -5.86 1.41 16.15
CA GLY A 134 -4.56 0.89 15.76
C GLY A 134 -4.33 0.81 14.24
N SER A 135 -5.25 1.32 13.41
CA SER A 135 -5.04 1.42 11.96
C SER A 135 -4.28 2.71 11.58
N SER A 136 -3.91 2.84 10.28
CA SER A 136 -3.26 4.05 9.79
C SER A 136 -4.13 5.31 9.93
N THR A 137 -5.45 5.19 9.83
CA THR A 137 -6.38 6.34 10.04
C THR A 137 -6.43 6.77 11.49
N ASP A 138 -6.45 5.82 12.43
CA ASP A 138 -6.41 6.10 13.86
C ASP A 138 -5.09 6.77 14.26
N PHE A 139 -3.97 6.21 13.78
CA PHE A 139 -2.65 6.80 13.99
C PHE A 139 -2.59 8.24 13.46
N ALA A 140 -3.03 8.47 12.23
CA ALA A 140 -2.98 9.79 11.60
C ALA A 140 -3.86 10.81 12.35
N LEU A 141 -5.08 10.42 12.76
CA LEU A 141 -5.96 11.26 13.57
C LEU A 141 -5.31 11.62 14.90
N ARG A 142 -4.80 10.62 15.64
CA ARG A 142 -4.17 10.83 16.96
C ARG A 142 -2.95 11.73 16.85
N TYR A 143 -2.09 11.49 15.85
CA TYR A 143 -0.94 12.34 15.58
C TYR A 143 -1.35 13.81 15.35
N LEU A 144 -2.35 14.04 14.48
CA LEU A 144 -2.84 15.37 14.19
C LEU A 144 -3.33 16.10 15.43
N VAL A 145 -4.13 15.41 16.23
CA VAL A 145 -4.75 15.97 17.45
C VAL A 145 -3.69 16.28 18.50
N GLN A 146 -2.74 15.36 18.74
CA GLN A 146 -1.62 15.55 19.68
C GLN A 146 -0.71 16.70 19.25
N LYS A 147 -0.39 16.81 17.94
CA LYS A 147 0.40 17.92 17.40
C LYS A 147 -0.24 19.28 17.62
N ASN A 148 -1.57 19.32 17.73
CA ASN A 148 -2.33 20.54 18.04
C ASN A 148 -2.60 20.73 19.55
N GLY A 149 -1.93 19.98 20.42
CA GLY A 149 -2.00 20.15 21.88
C GLY A 149 -3.21 19.49 22.56
N PHE A 150 -3.96 18.63 21.87
CA PHE A 150 -5.11 17.92 22.41
C PHE A 150 -4.77 16.47 22.77
N ASN A 151 -5.51 15.92 23.72
CA ASN A 151 -5.46 14.49 24.05
C ASN A 151 -6.57 13.75 23.29
N PRO A 152 -6.24 12.86 22.31
CA PRO A 152 -7.24 12.20 21.48
C PRO A 152 -8.23 11.34 22.28
N ASP A 153 -7.82 10.76 23.41
CA ASP A 153 -8.67 9.89 24.22
C ASP A 153 -9.58 10.65 25.21
N LYS A 154 -9.26 11.93 25.48
CA LYS A 154 -10.04 12.78 26.39
C LYS A 154 -10.86 13.84 25.67
N ASP A 155 -10.29 14.37 24.58
CA ASP A 155 -10.86 15.53 23.89
C ASP A 155 -11.70 15.16 22.66
N LEU A 156 -11.73 13.88 22.24
CA LEU A 156 -12.52 13.39 21.10
C LEU A 156 -13.36 12.17 21.44
N ASN A 157 -14.50 12.02 20.76
CA ASN A 157 -15.25 10.77 20.70
C ASN A 157 -14.86 10.04 19.38
N ILE A 158 -13.99 9.03 19.45
CA ILE A 158 -13.51 8.34 18.25
C ILE A 158 -14.38 7.11 18.00
N LEU A 159 -14.97 7.01 16.79
CA LEU A 159 -15.75 5.86 16.33
C LEU A 159 -14.98 5.01 15.31
N GLN A 160 -15.03 3.69 15.48
CA GLN A 160 -14.55 2.72 14.49
C GLN A 160 -15.69 2.38 13.52
N LEU A 161 -15.50 2.60 12.22
CA LEU A 161 -16.56 2.50 11.23
C LEU A 161 -16.29 1.46 10.12
N GLY A 162 -15.13 0.78 10.13
CA GLY A 162 -14.80 -0.24 9.16
C GLY A 162 -13.83 0.25 8.08
N GLY A 163 -14.31 0.47 6.86
CA GLY A 163 -13.48 0.90 5.74
C GLY A 163 -13.65 2.38 5.38
N MET A 164 -12.98 2.80 4.29
CA MET A 164 -13.11 4.17 3.76
C MET A 164 -14.52 4.53 3.30
N PRO A 165 -15.28 3.62 2.64
CA PRO A 165 -16.65 3.91 2.23
C PRO A 165 -17.57 4.18 3.42
N GLU A 166 -17.43 3.42 4.51
CA GLU A 166 -18.22 3.56 5.74
C GLU A 166 -17.91 4.89 6.44
N LEU A 167 -16.63 5.31 6.46
CA LEU A 167 -16.23 6.63 6.97
C LEU A 167 -16.88 7.76 6.17
N ALA A 168 -16.83 7.70 4.85
CA ALA A 168 -17.45 8.72 3.99
C ALA A 168 -18.97 8.75 4.15
N ALA A 169 -19.61 7.59 4.26
CA ALA A 169 -21.06 7.50 4.50
C ALA A 169 -21.46 8.08 5.86
N ALA A 170 -20.68 7.80 6.91
CA ALA A 170 -20.93 8.35 8.24
C ALA A 170 -20.75 9.88 8.27
N LEU A 171 -19.76 10.41 7.56
CA LEU A 171 -19.53 11.84 7.41
C LEU A 171 -20.70 12.52 6.66
N SER A 172 -21.11 11.93 5.54
CA SER A 172 -22.25 12.43 4.75
C SER A 172 -23.57 12.42 5.56
N LYS A 173 -23.77 11.40 6.41
CA LYS A 173 -24.94 11.29 7.30
C LYS A 173 -24.80 12.12 8.58
N ARG A 174 -23.71 12.88 8.75
CA ARG A 174 -23.41 13.70 9.92
C ARG A 174 -23.35 12.90 11.25
N LEU A 175 -23.05 11.59 11.17
CA LEU A 175 -22.81 10.75 12.35
C LEU A 175 -21.44 11.02 12.97
N ILE A 176 -20.50 11.53 12.15
CA ILE A 176 -19.19 12.05 12.56
C ILE A 176 -18.98 13.41 11.92
N VAL A 177 -18.16 14.25 12.53
CA VAL A 177 -17.89 15.59 12.00
C VAL A 177 -16.63 15.64 11.15
N ALA A 178 -15.73 14.66 11.28
CA ALA A 178 -14.50 14.57 10.49
C ALA A 178 -13.95 13.14 10.44
N ALA A 179 -13.17 12.85 9.39
CA ALA A 179 -12.44 11.58 9.22
C ALA A 179 -11.24 11.74 8.27
N PRO A 180 -10.13 10.98 8.48
CA PRO A 180 -9.03 10.87 7.51
C PRO A 180 -9.47 10.01 6.33
N LEU A 181 -9.52 10.59 5.12
CA LEU A 181 -9.92 9.89 3.90
C LEU A 181 -8.82 9.98 2.83
N SER A 182 -8.61 8.90 2.06
CA SER A 182 -7.74 8.86 0.88
C SER A 182 -8.52 8.99 -0.42
N ALA A 183 -7.85 9.22 -1.57
CA ALA A 183 -8.49 9.20 -2.88
C ALA A 183 -8.87 7.76 -3.31
N PRO A 184 -10.03 7.58 -3.98
CA PRO A 184 -10.98 8.61 -4.42
C PRO A 184 -11.97 9.06 -3.34
N THR A 185 -11.98 8.44 -2.15
CA THR A 185 -13.04 8.62 -1.15
C THR A 185 -13.14 10.07 -0.65
N HIS A 186 -12.00 10.76 -0.43
CA HIS A 186 -12.03 12.18 -0.03
C HIS A 186 -12.61 13.07 -1.12
N ILE A 187 -12.38 12.77 -2.40
CA ILE A 187 -12.91 13.52 -3.53
C ILE A 187 -14.42 13.38 -3.58
N ARG A 188 -14.93 12.15 -3.41
CA ARG A 188 -16.37 11.88 -3.32
C ARG A 188 -17.01 12.56 -2.12
N ALA A 189 -16.34 12.53 -0.95
CA ALA A 189 -16.81 13.22 0.24
C ALA A 189 -16.90 14.73 0.02
N ARG A 190 -15.93 15.32 -0.72
CA ARG A 190 -15.97 16.73 -1.12
C ARG A 190 -17.17 17.03 -2.03
N ALA A 191 -17.45 16.20 -3.02
CA ALA A 191 -18.61 16.34 -3.88
C ALA A 191 -19.94 16.21 -3.10
N ALA A 192 -19.94 15.49 -1.96
CA ALA A 192 -21.06 15.37 -1.05
C ALA A 192 -21.13 16.48 0.03
N GLY A 193 -20.30 17.54 -0.10
CA GLY A 193 -20.35 18.73 0.76
C GLY A 193 -19.37 18.74 1.95
N ALA A 194 -18.55 17.70 2.14
CA ALA A 194 -17.47 17.76 3.14
C ALA A 194 -16.31 18.63 2.59
N LEU A 195 -15.60 19.28 3.49
CA LEU A 195 -14.46 20.14 3.13
C LEU A 195 -13.14 19.53 3.62
N PRO A 196 -12.03 19.70 2.88
CA PRO A 196 -10.72 19.32 3.39
C PRO A 196 -10.30 20.32 4.48
N LEU A 197 -10.24 19.84 5.73
CA LEU A 197 -9.72 20.63 6.84
C LEU A 197 -8.20 20.84 6.69
N LEU A 198 -7.48 19.77 6.28
CA LEU A 198 -6.06 19.82 5.95
C LEU A 198 -5.62 18.59 5.14
N ASP A 199 -4.52 18.76 4.43
CA ASP A 199 -3.75 17.69 3.80
C ASP A 199 -2.74 17.15 4.83
N MET A 200 -2.97 15.93 5.32
CA MET A 200 -2.15 15.34 6.39
C MET A 200 -0.74 14.97 5.89
N ALA A 201 -0.57 14.76 4.60
CA ALA A 201 0.76 14.49 4.02
C ALA A 201 1.70 15.72 4.16
N LYS A 202 1.13 16.93 4.26
CA LYS A 202 1.86 18.17 4.48
C LYS A 202 2.10 18.49 5.97
N ALA A 203 1.72 17.59 6.86
CA ALA A 203 1.90 17.77 8.31
C ALA A 203 3.38 17.69 8.76
N GLY A 204 4.31 17.40 7.84
CA GLY A 204 5.75 17.33 8.13
C GLY A 204 6.15 16.11 8.96
N VAL A 205 5.44 15.00 8.81
CA VAL A 205 5.77 13.73 9.46
C VAL A 205 5.99 12.64 8.41
N TYR A 206 7.03 11.86 8.60
CA TYR A 206 7.20 10.60 7.89
C TYR A 206 6.35 9.52 8.57
N PHE A 207 5.67 8.74 7.77
CA PHE A 207 4.81 7.68 8.24
C PHE A 207 4.67 6.60 7.18
N PRO A 208 4.89 5.31 7.48
CA PRO A 208 4.65 4.25 6.52
C PRO A 208 3.12 4.08 6.32
N HIS A 209 2.53 4.98 5.54
CA HIS A 209 1.10 4.99 5.25
C HIS A 209 0.66 3.67 4.63
N THR A 210 1.42 3.23 3.63
CA THR A 210 1.35 1.90 3.05
C THR A 210 2.77 1.44 2.73
N ALA A 211 3.09 0.20 3.10
CA ALA A 211 4.37 -0.43 2.87
C ALA A 211 4.16 -1.89 2.48
N VAL A 212 5.15 -2.49 1.83
CA VAL A 212 5.16 -3.92 1.50
C VAL A 212 5.74 -4.68 2.67
N ILE A 213 5.02 -5.69 3.13
CA ILE A 213 5.38 -6.52 4.29
C ILE A 213 5.39 -8.00 3.94
N THR A 214 6.16 -8.75 4.71
CA THR A 214 6.19 -10.22 4.70
C THR A 214 6.58 -10.74 6.09
N ARG A 215 6.60 -12.07 6.26
CA ARG A 215 7.21 -12.70 7.44
C ARG A 215 8.71 -12.88 7.20
N ARG A 216 9.55 -12.68 8.24
CA ARG A 216 11.00 -12.92 8.16
C ARG A 216 11.31 -14.38 7.77
N ALA A 217 10.59 -15.33 8.37
CA ALA A 217 10.74 -16.75 8.05
C ALA A 217 10.48 -17.03 6.56
N TYR A 218 9.44 -16.38 5.97
CA TYR A 218 9.18 -16.52 4.54
C TYR A 218 10.29 -15.88 3.69
N LEU A 219 10.74 -14.68 4.03
CA LEU A 219 11.79 -13.97 3.30
C LEU A 219 13.10 -14.76 3.27
N LYS A 220 13.43 -15.42 4.39
CA LYS A 220 14.66 -16.23 4.51
C LYS A 220 14.74 -17.37 3.50
N THR A 221 13.60 -17.99 3.18
CA THR A 221 13.55 -19.17 2.30
C THR A 221 13.05 -18.86 0.88
N ASN A 222 12.44 -17.69 0.66
CA ASN A 222 11.82 -17.31 -0.61
C ASN A 222 12.30 -15.93 -1.10
N ARG A 223 13.59 -15.64 -0.89
CA ARG A 223 14.17 -14.33 -1.26
C ARG A 223 14.00 -14.02 -2.74
N ASP A 224 14.20 -15.00 -3.62
CA ASP A 224 14.07 -14.84 -5.07
C ASP A 224 12.63 -14.50 -5.47
N THR A 225 11.63 -15.09 -4.79
CA THR A 225 10.22 -14.73 -5.01
C THR A 225 9.97 -13.28 -4.63
N ALA A 226 10.53 -12.81 -3.50
CA ALA A 226 10.43 -11.41 -3.09
C ALA A 226 11.13 -10.46 -4.07
N LEU A 227 12.32 -10.81 -4.55
CA LEU A 227 13.04 -10.04 -5.58
C LEU A 227 12.24 -9.96 -6.89
N ASN A 228 11.69 -11.07 -7.36
CA ASN A 228 10.88 -11.13 -8.57
C ASN A 228 9.57 -10.33 -8.41
N PHE A 229 8.96 -10.36 -7.22
CA PHE A 229 7.81 -9.52 -6.91
C PHE A 229 8.18 -8.03 -7.02
N PHE A 230 9.31 -7.62 -6.43
CA PHE A 230 9.75 -6.22 -6.48
C PHE A 230 10.18 -5.79 -7.88
N ARG A 231 10.76 -6.68 -8.72
CA ARG A 231 10.99 -6.37 -10.14
C ARG A 231 9.68 -6.06 -10.86
N GLY A 232 8.66 -6.91 -10.69
CA GLY A 232 7.34 -6.69 -11.28
C GLY A 232 6.63 -5.45 -10.73
N TYR A 233 6.69 -5.23 -9.43
CA TYR A 233 6.08 -4.06 -8.80
C TYR A 233 6.77 -2.75 -9.21
N ALA A 234 8.10 -2.70 -9.20
CA ALA A 234 8.85 -1.51 -9.59
C ALA A 234 8.66 -1.17 -11.08
N GLU A 235 8.67 -2.16 -11.98
CA GLU A 235 8.35 -1.94 -13.39
C GLU A 235 6.91 -1.43 -13.55
N GLY A 236 5.95 -2.05 -12.84
CA GLY A 236 4.55 -1.63 -12.84
C GLY A 236 4.35 -0.21 -12.34
N LEU A 237 5.01 0.14 -11.23
CA LEU A 237 5.00 1.48 -10.65
C LEU A 237 5.56 2.53 -11.63
N GLN A 238 6.69 2.24 -12.26
CA GLN A 238 7.29 3.17 -13.21
C GLN A 238 6.40 3.35 -14.45
N ARG A 239 5.86 2.27 -15.00
CA ARG A 239 4.94 2.33 -16.14
C ARG A 239 3.62 3.02 -15.79
N PHE A 240 3.09 2.79 -14.58
CA PHE A 240 1.89 3.48 -14.10
C PHE A 240 2.03 5.01 -14.18
N VAL A 241 3.19 5.52 -13.78
CA VAL A 241 3.47 6.96 -13.82
C VAL A 241 3.64 7.48 -15.26
N GLN A 242 4.21 6.67 -16.15
CA GLN A 242 4.48 7.05 -17.53
C GLN A 242 3.26 6.90 -18.47
N ASP A 243 2.41 5.91 -18.22
CA ASP A 243 1.23 5.62 -19.04
C ASP A 243 -0.06 6.01 -18.33
N ARG A 244 -0.29 7.33 -18.26
CA ARG A 244 -1.47 7.95 -17.63
C ARG A 244 -2.79 7.37 -18.15
N ASN A 245 -2.91 7.11 -19.44
CA ASN A 245 -4.17 6.67 -20.04
C ASN A 245 -4.54 5.26 -19.57
N THR A 246 -3.61 4.32 -19.57
CA THR A 246 -3.83 2.97 -19.06
C THR A 246 -3.99 2.99 -17.54
N ALA A 247 -3.21 3.80 -16.83
CA ALA A 247 -3.33 3.96 -15.38
C ALA A 247 -4.73 4.40 -14.96
N LYS A 248 -5.33 5.36 -15.67
CA LYS A 248 -6.70 5.83 -15.42
C LYS A 248 -7.75 4.74 -15.67
N LYS A 249 -7.61 3.94 -16.75
CA LYS A 249 -8.50 2.80 -17.00
C LYS A 249 -8.41 1.75 -15.88
N VAL A 250 -7.22 1.50 -15.37
CA VAL A 250 -7.04 0.60 -14.21
C VAL A 250 -7.67 1.18 -12.96
N ILE A 251 -7.45 2.46 -12.65
CA ILE A 251 -8.11 3.14 -11.54
C ILE A 251 -9.64 3.02 -11.66
N GLN A 252 -10.20 3.34 -12.82
CA GLN A 252 -11.64 3.20 -13.09
C GLN A 252 -12.15 1.80 -12.78
N LYS A 253 -11.45 0.76 -13.24
CA LYS A 253 -11.82 -0.65 -13.02
C LYS A 253 -11.92 -0.98 -11.53
N TYR A 254 -10.92 -0.59 -10.73
CA TYR A 254 -10.84 -0.98 -9.32
C TYR A 254 -11.69 -0.08 -8.41
N THR A 255 -11.79 1.21 -8.71
CA THR A 255 -12.60 2.15 -7.93
C THR A 255 -14.07 2.14 -8.32
N ARG A 256 -14.39 1.64 -9.53
CA ARG A 256 -15.71 1.70 -10.15
C ARG A 256 -16.24 3.13 -10.34
N ASP A 257 -15.34 4.12 -10.34
CA ASP A 257 -15.70 5.49 -10.68
C ASP A 257 -15.89 5.65 -12.19
N THR A 258 -16.83 6.48 -12.57
CA THR A 258 -17.09 6.83 -13.97
C THR A 258 -16.83 8.31 -14.25
N ALA A 259 -16.70 9.13 -13.21
CA ALA A 259 -16.43 10.55 -13.32
C ALA A 259 -14.93 10.78 -13.60
N GLU A 260 -14.63 11.39 -14.74
CA GLU A 260 -13.28 11.58 -15.24
C GLU A 260 -12.41 12.44 -14.30
N ASP A 261 -13.00 13.45 -13.68
CA ASP A 261 -12.34 14.32 -12.70
C ASP A 261 -11.93 13.56 -11.43
N ILE A 262 -12.75 12.60 -10.97
CA ILE A 262 -12.41 11.73 -9.82
C ILE A 262 -11.27 10.78 -10.18
N ILE A 263 -11.34 10.17 -11.37
CA ILE A 263 -10.31 9.25 -11.87
C ILE A 263 -8.98 10.00 -12.02
N GLU A 264 -9.02 11.16 -12.64
CA GLU A 264 -7.86 12.02 -12.84
C GLU A 264 -7.22 12.45 -11.52
N ALA A 265 -8.02 12.96 -10.59
CA ALA A 265 -7.52 13.37 -9.29
C ALA A 265 -6.98 12.17 -8.46
N THR A 266 -7.55 10.97 -8.66
CA THR A 266 -7.05 9.74 -8.02
C THR A 266 -5.71 9.31 -8.63
N TYR A 267 -5.54 9.45 -9.94
CA TYR A 267 -4.26 9.21 -10.60
C TYR A 267 -3.19 10.19 -10.08
N GLN A 268 -3.49 11.48 -10.08
CA GLN A 268 -2.55 12.49 -9.60
C GLN A 268 -2.16 12.26 -8.13
N TYR A 269 -3.13 11.96 -7.27
CA TYR A 269 -2.88 11.58 -5.89
C TYR A 269 -1.92 10.37 -5.77
N ALA A 270 -2.08 9.35 -6.61
CA ALA A 270 -1.15 8.23 -6.62
C ALA A 270 0.25 8.67 -7.02
N VAL A 271 0.39 9.45 -8.11
CA VAL A 271 1.69 9.95 -8.59
C VAL A 271 2.41 10.79 -7.55
N ASP A 272 1.67 11.64 -6.81
CA ASP A 272 2.22 12.55 -5.81
C ASP A 272 2.76 11.83 -4.57
N TYR A 273 2.15 10.70 -4.17
CA TYR A 273 2.45 10.07 -2.89
C TYR A 273 3.14 8.72 -2.96
N VAL A 274 3.16 8.04 -4.13
CA VAL A 274 3.90 6.78 -4.26
C VAL A 274 5.41 7.03 -4.31
N VAL A 275 6.16 6.27 -3.52
CA VAL A 275 7.61 6.44 -3.44
C VAL A 275 8.35 5.67 -4.52
N ARG A 276 9.35 6.29 -5.11
CA ARG A 276 10.21 5.75 -6.17
C ARG A 276 11.65 6.15 -5.90
N PRO A 277 12.57 5.21 -5.76
CA PRO A 277 12.43 3.75 -5.60
C PRO A 277 11.63 3.35 -4.35
N PRO A 278 11.03 2.13 -4.33
CA PRO A 278 10.12 1.70 -3.26
C PRO A 278 10.87 1.22 -2.01
N TYR A 279 11.79 2.02 -1.46
CA TYR A 279 12.49 1.71 -0.23
C TYR A 279 11.58 1.80 1.00
N PRO A 280 11.70 0.87 1.97
CA PRO A 280 11.02 1.01 3.25
C PRO A 280 11.55 2.24 4.00
N ASN A 281 10.68 2.93 4.73
CA ASN A 281 10.99 4.21 5.36
C ASN A 281 11.36 4.02 6.84
N ARG A 282 12.66 4.14 7.14
CA ARG A 282 13.20 4.05 8.50
C ARG A 282 12.70 5.20 9.39
N GLU A 283 12.66 6.42 8.87
CA GLU A 283 12.22 7.61 9.63
C GLU A 283 10.74 7.49 10.03
N GLY A 284 9.90 6.98 9.13
CA GLY A 284 8.50 6.68 9.43
C GLY A 284 8.34 5.62 10.52
N ILE A 285 9.24 4.63 10.61
CA ILE A 285 9.25 3.67 11.72
C ILE A 285 9.60 4.40 13.04
N VAL A 286 10.62 5.27 13.04
CA VAL A 286 10.99 6.08 14.21
C VAL A 286 9.80 6.89 14.71
N GLU A 287 9.10 7.60 13.82
CA GLU A 287 7.93 8.39 14.21
C GLU A 287 6.77 7.52 14.73
N THR A 288 6.57 6.35 14.10
CA THR A 288 5.55 5.40 14.57
C THR A 288 5.87 4.86 15.96
N LEU A 289 7.14 4.58 16.25
CA LEU A 289 7.58 4.14 17.58
C LEU A 289 7.38 5.23 18.65
N LYS A 290 7.69 6.50 18.35
CA LYS A 290 7.47 7.62 19.27
C LYS A 290 6.02 7.77 19.72
N LEU A 291 5.08 7.46 18.83
CA LEU A 291 3.64 7.61 19.06
C LEU A 291 2.97 6.31 19.53
N SER A 292 3.71 5.22 19.59
CA SER A 292 3.18 3.94 20.02
C SER A 292 2.87 3.95 21.52
N PRO A 293 1.67 3.50 21.94
CA PRO A 293 1.36 3.34 23.37
C PRO A 293 2.09 2.14 24.00
N ASN A 294 2.71 1.27 23.20
CA ASN A 294 3.42 0.10 23.70
C ASN A 294 4.73 0.55 24.39
N PRO A 295 4.97 0.20 25.68
CA PRO A 295 6.20 0.57 26.41
C PRO A 295 7.49 0.10 25.73
N GLU A 296 7.47 -1.03 25.04
CA GLU A 296 8.62 -1.58 24.32
C GLU A 296 9.06 -0.71 23.14
N ALA A 297 8.19 0.17 22.64
CA ALA A 297 8.53 1.09 21.56
C ALA A 297 9.69 2.02 21.89
N LYS A 298 9.82 2.43 23.18
CA LYS A 298 10.91 3.32 23.65
C LYS A 298 12.30 2.67 23.60
N LYS A 299 12.36 1.33 23.63
CA LYS A 299 13.60 0.55 23.65
C LYS A 299 13.90 -0.08 22.29
N ALA A 300 12.94 -0.07 21.38
CA ALA A 300 13.02 -0.77 20.11
C ALA A 300 14.02 -0.09 19.16
N ASN A 301 14.89 -0.88 18.54
CA ASN A 301 15.73 -0.40 17.44
C ASN A 301 14.89 -0.34 16.16
N PRO A 302 14.74 0.82 15.49
CA PRO A 302 13.98 0.94 14.24
C PRO A 302 14.42 -0.06 13.14
N ASP A 303 15.71 -0.42 13.11
CA ASP A 303 16.26 -1.31 12.08
C ASP A 303 15.75 -2.75 12.20
N GLN A 304 15.21 -3.14 13.34
CA GLN A 304 14.58 -4.46 13.49
C GLN A 304 13.26 -4.60 12.75
N PHE A 305 12.64 -3.51 12.27
CA PHE A 305 11.35 -3.54 11.60
C PHE A 305 11.44 -3.64 10.10
N LEU A 306 12.59 -3.36 9.48
CA LEU A 306 12.72 -3.25 8.04
C LEU A 306 13.93 -4.02 7.48
N ASP A 307 13.80 -4.44 6.22
CA ASP A 307 14.88 -4.99 5.41
C ASP A 307 14.88 -4.31 4.03
N SER A 308 15.82 -3.41 3.83
CA SER A 308 15.99 -2.68 2.57
C SER A 308 16.75 -3.48 1.51
N SER A 309 17.27 -4.66 1.86
CA SER A 309 18.18 -5.43 1.00
C SER A 309 17.52 -5.90 -0.31
N ILE A 310 16.19 -6.09 -0.33
CA ILE A 310 15.45 -6.45 -1.55
C ILE A 310 15.55 -5.33 -2.59
N VAL A 311 15.16 -4.10 -2.21
CA VAL A 311 15.19 -2.95 -3.13
C VAL A 311 16.63 -2.57 -3.47
N LYS A 312 17.54 -2.66 -2.47
CA LYS A 312 18.97 -2.42 -2.70
C LYS A 312 19.57 -3.39 -3.72
N THR A 313 19.23 -4.67 -3.68
CA THR A 313 19.67 -5.65 -4.69
C THR A 313 19.24 -5.23 -6.09
N LEU A 314 17.99 -4.77 -6.28
CA LEU A 314 17.53 -4.29 -7.58
C LEU A 314 18.29 -3.03 -8.04
N GLU A 315 18.65 -2.15 -7.11
CA GLU A 315 19.47 -0.97 -7.40
C GLU A 315 20.91 -1.37 -7.81
N ASP A 316 21.55 -2.25 -7.03
CA ASP A 316 22.93 -2.71 -7.25
C ASP A 316 23.07 -3.49 -8.57
N GLU A 317 22.06 -4.27 -8.95
CA GLU A 317 21.97 -4.97 -10.24
C GLU A 317 21.74 -4.01 -11.43
N GLY A 318 21.46 -2.72 -11.16
CA GLY A 318 21.14 -1.72 -12.19
C GLY A 318 19.72 -1.83 -12.74
N PHE A 319 18.88 -2.72 -12.19
CA PHE A 319 17.51 -2.95 -12.66
C PHE A 319 16.66 -1.68 -12.58
N LEU A 320 16.71 -0.93 -11.46
CA LEU A 320 15.94 0.30 -11.29
C LEU A 320 16.30 1.34 -12.35
N ARG A 321 17.59 1.46 -12.70
CA ARG A 321 18.04 2.35 -13.79
C ARG A 321 17.54 1.88 -15.15
N GLN A 322 17.58 0.56 -15.41
CA GLN A 322 17.10 -0.02 -16.67
C GLN A 322 15.62 0.27 -16.93
N ILE A 323 14.78 0.31 -15.91
CA ILE A 323 13.35 0.65 -16.05
C ILE A 323 13.08 2.17 -16.00
N GLY A 324 14.13 3.01 -15.91
CA GLY A 324 14.00 4.48 -15.84
C GLY A 324 13.60 5.01 -14.47
N MET A 325 13.76 4.22 -13.40
CA MET A 325 13.52 4.63 -12.02
C MET A 325 14.86 5.07 -11.39
N GLN A 326 15.15 6.35 -11.46
CA GLN A 326 16.32 6.97 -10.81
C GLN A 326 15.87 7.72 -9.54
N LYS A 327 16.83 7.85 -8.58
CA LYS A 327 16.63 8.72 -7.41
C LYS A 327 16.51 10.16 -7.82
#